data_63659087b58a759db800e1b80b5d9dc2
#
_entry.id   63659087b58a759db800e1b80b5d9dc2
#
_cell.length_a   1.000
_cell.length_b   1.000
_cell.length_c   1.000
_cell.angle_alpha   90.00
_cell.angle_beta   90.00
_cell.angle_gamma   90.00
#
_symmetry.space_group_name_H-M   'P 1'
#
loop_
_entity.id
_entity.type
_entity.pdbx_description
1 polymer ?
#
loop_
_entity_poly.entity_id
_entity_poly.type
_entity_poly.pdbx_seq_one_letter_code
_entity_poly.pdbx_strand_id
1 'polypeptide(L)'
;MLLFLVSPALAAFDDGVDSLKFAAPDGFVELADHASDLFQDTEKEAVRRGRLLKMYLPQYMAQQYRYGNRDAVTRQVLICAMQGQTRPLEQKDADLLARSTEGLFIGFAHIPHSRTDTPAQELENREKAINESLATGRPLLVDSVRTSSAYLYTSLIHYNMAEHGEKIWLSTAMSTAVVPVKDTVLFVTVTSMLGAEAPGPHLDWVKETASSFADMIVRGNREEKKK
;
A
#
# COMPACT_ATOMS: atom_id res chain seq x y z
N MET A 1 -14.16 -17.30 21.43
CA MET A 1 -14.48 -17.92 20.13
C MET A 1 -15.76 -17.27 19.63
N LEU A 2 -15.67 -16.14 18.89
CA LEU A 2 -16.83 -15.46 18.31
C LEU A 2 -16.88 -15.87 16.84
N LEU A 3 -17.86 -16.72 16.52
CA LEU A 3 -18.24 -17.07 15.14
C LEU A 3 -18.92 -15.83 14.52
N PHE A 4 -18.25 -15.17 13.59
CA PHE A 4 -18.93 -14.28 12.67
C PHE A 4 -19.64 -15.13 11.60
N LEU A 5 -20.95 -15.21 11.67
CA LEU A 5 -21.81 -15.74 10.63
C LEU A 5 -21.66 -14.83 9.39
N VAL A 6 -20.96 -15.32 8.39
CA VAL A 6 -20.90 -14.69 7.06
C VAL A 6 -22.24 -14.89 6.39
N SER A 7 -23.00 -13.82 6.25
CA SER A 7 -24.29 -13.82 5.56
C SER A 7 -24.06 -13.89 4.04
N PRO A 8 -24.85 -14.68 3.27
CA PRO A 8 -24.68 -14.85 1.82
C PRO A 8 -25.09 -13.64 0.96
N ALA A 9 -25.29 -12.47 1.55
CA ALA A 9 -25.62 -11.22 0.83
C ALA A 9 -24.40 -10.55 0.14
N LEU A 10 -23.22 -11.16 0.19
CA LEU A 10 -21.94 -10.61 -0.31
C LEU A 10 -21.76 -10.74 -1.84
N ALA A 11 -22.69 -11.38 -2.56
CA ALA A 11 -22.51 -11.64 -4.00
C ALA A 11 -22.97 -10.50 -4.94
N ALA A 12 -23.55 -9.41 -4.44
CA ALA A 12 -24.27 -8.46 -5.29
C ALA A 12 -23.56 -7.14 -5.59
N PHE A 13 -22.30 -6.91 -5.11
CA PHE A 13 -21.58 -5.64 -5.31
C PHE A 13 -20.24 -5.78 -6.07
N ASP A 14 -20.08 -6.83 -6.84
CA ASP A 14 -18.86 -7.09 -7.64
C ASP A 14 -18.82 -6.25 -8.94
N ASP A 15 -19.98 -5.80 -9.44
CA ASP A 15 -20.10 -5.15 -10.75
C ASP A 15 -19.36 -3.80 -10.86
N GLY A 16 -19.19 -3.07 -9.77
CA GLY A 16 -18.51 -1.78 -9.75
C GLY A 16 -17.00 -1.89 -9.95
N VAL A 17 -16.39 -2.91 -9.35
CA VAL A 17 -14.93 -3.13 -9.38
C VAL A 17 -14.48 -3.68 -10.73
N ASP A 18 -15.25 -4.58 -11.33
CA ASP A 18 -14.93 -5.19 -12.63
C ASP A 18 -15.01 -4.19 -13.78
N SER A 19 -15.71 -3.07 -13.59
CA SER A 19 -15.76 -1.96 -14.56
C SER A 19 -14.58 -0.99 -14.46
N LEU A 20 -13.71 -1.15 -13.47
CA LEU A 20 -12.57 -0.26 -13.27
C LEU A 20 -11.44 -0.56 -14.26
N LYS A 21 -10.88 0.51 -14.80
CA LYS A 21 -9.70 0.44 -15.67
C LYS A 21 -8.44 0.58 -14.82
N PHE A 22 -7.56 -0.37 -14.92
CA PHE A 22 -6.26 -0.35 -14.28
C PHE A 22 -5.19 -0.19 -15.34
N ALA A 23 -4.34 0.81 -15.18
CA ALA A 23 -3.14 1.00 -15.96
C ALA A 23 -1.96 1.09 -15.00
N ALA A 24 -0.84 0.54 -15.38
CA ALA A 24 0.41 0.68 -14.64
C ALA A 24 1.24 1.83 -15.21
N PRO A 25 1.98 2.58 -14.38
CA PRO A 25 3.03 3.45 -14.84
C PRO A 25 4.09 2.69 -15.66
N ASP A 26 4.82 3.40 -16.50
CA ASP A 26 5.94 2.82 -17.25
C ASP A 26 6.93 2.14 -16.29
N GLY A 27 7.48 1.01 -16.74
CA GLY A 27 8.43 0.23 -15.95
C GLY A 27 7.81 -0.79 -15.00
N PHE A 28 6.48 -0.93 -14.97
CA PHE A 28 5.77 -1.95 -14.20
C PHE A 28 5.09 -2.98 -15.09
N VAL A 29 5.02 -4.22 -14.61
CA VAL A 29 4.36 -5.35 -15.29
C VAL A 29 3.34 -5.96 -14.34
N GLU A 30 2.13 -6.18 -14.85
CA GLU A 30 1.08 -6.90 -14.14
C GLU A 30 1.41 -8.40 -14.06
N LEU A 31 1.18 -9.01 -12.90
CA LEU A 31 1.48 -10.42 -12.65
C LEU A 31 0.24 -11.33 -12.63
N ALA A 32 -0.95 -10.79 -12.79
CA ALA A 32 -2.20 -11.52 -12.57
C ALA A 32 -2.33 -12.85 -13.32
N ASP A 33 -1.73 -12.97 -14.51
CA ASP A 33 -1.89 -14.16 -15.35
C ASP A 33 -0.70 -15.12 -15.31
N HIS A 34 0.44 -14.75 -14.70
CA HIS A 34 1.69 -15.48 -14.92
C HIS A 34 2.42 -15.96 -13.66
N ALA A 35 2.03 -15.51 -12.50
CA ALA A 35 2.70 -15.83 -11.26
C ALA A 35 1.73 -16.44 -10.26
N SER A 36 1.21 -17.59 -10.59
CA SER A 36 0.19 -18.27 -9.80
C SER A 36 0.54 -18.34 -8.30
N ASP A 37 1.77 -18.67 -7.96
CA ASP A 37 2.15 -18.89 -6.57
C ASP A 37 2.27 -17.58 -5.78
N LEU A 38 3.00 -16.57 -6.29
CA LEU A 38 3.20 -15.30 -5.60
C LEU A 38 1.89 -14.53 -5.47
N PHE A 39 1.08 -14.49 -6.55
CA PHE A 39 -0.23 -13.86 -6.51
C PHE A 39 -1.15 -14.57 -5.53
N GLN A 40 -1.24 -15.91 -5.58
CA GLN A 40 -2.08 -16.70 -4.69
C GLN A 40 -1.68 -16.57 -3.21
N ASP A 41 -0.39 -16.57 -2.92
CA ASP A 41 0.09 -16.40 -1.55
C ASP A 41 -0.17 -14.99 -1.05
N THR A 42 0.04 -13.98 -1.91
CA THR A 42 -0.32 -12.58 -1.61
C THR A 42 -1.83 -12.41 -1.44
N GLU A 43 -2.64 -13.06 -2.26
CA GLU A 43 -4.11 -13.02 -2.16
C GLU A 43 -4.58 -13.60 -0.83
N LYS A 44 -4.04 -14.73 -0.38
CA LYS A 44 -4.37 -15.33 0.93
C LYS A 44 -4.07 -14.37 2.10
N GLU A 45 -2.99 -13.62 2.01
CA GLU A 45 -2.64 -12.60 3.00
C GLU A 45 -3.51 -11.35 2.89
N ALA A 46 -3.83 -10.94 1.67
CA ALA A 46 -4.65 -9.76 1.39
C ALA A 46 -6.11 -9.93 1.83
N VAL A 47 -6.66 -11.14 1.86
CA VAL A 47 -8.04 -11.44 2.27
C VAL A 47 -8.43 -10.79 3.62
N ARG A 48 -7.49 -10.54 4.50
CA ARG A 48 -7.73 -9.84 5.76
C ARG A 48 -7.97 -8.33 5.60
N ARG A 49 -7.53 -7.74 4.47
CA ARG A 49 -7.56 -6.29 4.21
C ARG A 49 -8.50 -5.90 3.09
N GLY A 50 -8.87 -6.85 2.22
CA GLY A 50 -9.70 -6.61 1.06
C GLY A 50 -9.50 -7.69 0.00
N ARG A 51 -10.23 -7.58 -1.13
CA ARG A 51 -10.05 -8.43 -2.31
C ARG A 51 -8.86 -7.89 -3.11
N LEU A 52 -7.85 -8.72 -3.33
CA LEU A 52 -6.75 -8.39 -4.24
C LEU A 52 -7.27 -8.36 -5.68
N LEU A 53 -7.07 -7.24 -6.37
CA LEU A 53 -7.51 -7.04 -7.75
C LEU A 53 -6.35 -7.16 -8.72
N LYS A 54 -5.23 -6.52 -8.38
CA LYS A 54 -4.06 -6.43 -9.24
C LYS A 54 -2.78 -6.48 -8.42
N MET A 55 -1.76 -7.06 -9.02
CA MET A 55 -0.40 -7.05 -8.51
C MET A 55 0.56 -6.65 -9.62
N TYR A 56 1.49 -5.74 -9.32
CA TYR A 56 2.50 -5.29 -10.25
C TYR A 56 3.88 -5.41 -9.63
N LEU A 57 4.86 -5.77 -10.47
CA LEU A 57 6.28 -5.70 -10.15
C LEU A 57 6.99 -4.72 -11.07
N PRO A 58 8.09 -4.08 -10.62
CA PRO A 58 9.04 -3.46 -11.53
C PRO A 58 9.48 -4.46 -12.60
N GLN A 59 9.59 -4.00 -13.85
CA GLN A 59 9.84 -4.86 -15.02
C GLN A 59 11.07 -5.77 -14.84
N TYR A 60 12.16 -5.24 -14.28
CA TYR A 60 13.38 -6.02 -14.05
C TYR A 60 13.17 -7.13 -13.01
N MET A 61 12.35 -6.89 -11.97
CA MET A 61 12.02 -7.91 -10.96
C MET A 61 11.08 -8.97 -11.53
N ALA A 62 10.11 -8.57 -12.35
CA ALA A 62 9.23 -9.50 -13.05
C ALA A 62 10.01 -10.44 -13.98
N GLN A 63 11.07 -9.95 -14.62
CA GLN A 63 11.98 -10.79 -15.42
C GLN A 63 12.74 -11.78 -14.53
N GLN A 64 13.35 -11.33 -13.43
CA GLN A 64 14.07 -12.20 -12.49
C GLN A 64 13.14 -13.27 -11.91
N TYR A 65 11.94 -12.89 -11.51
CA TYR A 65 10.93 -13.83 -11.03
C TYR A 65 10.59 -14.91 -12.04
N ARG A 66 10.43 -14.56 -13.33
CA ARG A 66 10.18 -15.51 -14.44
C ARG A 66 11.32 -16.49 -14.65
N TYR A 67 12.54 -16.10 -14.34
CA TYR A 67 13.73 -16.99 -14.35
C TYR A 67 13.88 -17.82 -13.06
N GLY A 68 12.88 -17.80 -12.17
CA GLY A 68 12.87 -18.61 -10.94
C GLY A 68 13.56 -17.97 -9.73
N ASN A 69 14.05 -16.73 -9.87
CA ASN A 69 14.67 -15.99 -8.77
C ASN A 69 13.59 -15.26 -7.96
N ARG A 70 12.98 -15.96 -7.01
CA ARG A 70 11.91 -15.42 -6.14
C ARG A 70 12.43 -14.36 -5.17
N ASP A 71 13.65 -14.51 -4.69
CA ASP A 71 14.26 -13.58 -3.72
C ASP A 71 14.56 -12.21 -4.33
N ALA A 72 14.54 -12.10 -5.65
CA ALA A 72 14.69 -10.82 -6.34
C ALA A 72 13.46 -9.91 -6.19
N VAL A 73 12.30 -10.43 -5.70
CA VAL A 73 11.08 -9.63 -5.54
C VAL A 73 11.15 -8.86 -4.23
N THR A 74 11.84 -7.75 -4.24
CA THR A 74 11.97 -6.84 -3.09
C THR A 74 11.04 -5.63 -3.15
N ARG A 75 10.35 -5.43 -4.29
CA ARG A 75 9.42 -4.33 -4.53
C ARG A 75 8.16 -4.83 -5.22
N GLN A 76 7.00 -4.38 -4.74
CA GLN A 76 5.71 -4.76 -5.34
C GLN A 76 4.65 -3.68 -5.13
N VAL A 77 3.62 -3.73 -5.97
CA VAL A 77 2.42 -2.91 -5.88
C VAL A 77 1.20 -3.81 -5.84
N LEU A 78 0.36 -3.64 -4.84
CA LEU A 78 -0.90 -4.37 -4.67
C LEU A 78 -2.06 -3.39 -4.78
N ILE A 79 -3.07 -3.73 -5.55
CA ILE A 79 -4.32 -2.99 -5.61
C ILE A 79 -5.41 -3.89 -5.07
N CYS A 80 -6.02 -3.46 -3.96
CA CYS A 80 -7.09 -4.18 -3.29
C CYS A 80 -8.36 -3.34 -3.24
N ALA A 81 -9.52 -3.96 -3.42
CA ALA A 81 -10.81 -3.35 -3.11
C ALA A 81 -11.20 -3.60 -1.66
N MET A 82 -11.91 -2.63 -1.06
CA MET A 82 -12.46 -2.80 0.27
C MET A 82 -13.56 -3.87 0.26
N GLN A 83 -13.48 -4.84 1.17
CA GLN A 83 -14.55 -5.83 1.34
C GLN A 83 -15.71 -5.28 2.18
N GLY A 84 -16.92 -5.76 1.89
CA GLY A 84 -18.10 -5.44 2.70
C GLY A 84 -18.73 -4.07 2.44
N GLN A 85 -18.34 -3.39 1.37
CA GLN A 85 -19.01 -2.17 0.95
C GLN A 85 -20.40 -2.51 0.42
N THR A 86 -21.44 -2.02 1.11
CA THR A 86 -22.85 -2.35 0.80
C THR A 86 -23.61 -1.23 0.08
N ARG A 87 -22.97 -0.08 -0.15
CA ARG A 87 -23.55 1.07 -0.85
C ARG A 87 -22.47 1.87 -1.56
N PRO A 88 -22.84 2.65 -2.60
CA PRO A 88 -21.95 3.63 -3.20
C PRO A 88 -21.35 4.57 -2.16
N LEU A 89 -20.09 4.93 -2.34
CA LEU A 89 -19.36 5.82 -1.44
C LEU A 89 -19.56 7.28 -1.86
N GLU A 90 -20.01 8.10 -0.93
CA GLU A 90 -19.94 9.54 -1.09
C GLU A 90 -18.56 10.07 -0.69
N GLN A 91 -18.19 11.27 -1.13
CA GLN A 91 -16.90 11.89 -0.79
C GLN A 91 -16.66 11.96 0.73
N LYS A 92 -17.70 12.24 1.51
CA LYS A 92 -17.61 12.25 2.98
C LYS A 92 -17.26 10.87 3.58
N ASP A 93 -17.68 9.79 2.92
CA ASP A 93 -17.38 8.42 3.36
C ASP A 93 -15.91 8.10 3.08
N ALA A 94 -15.36 8.56 1.95
CA ALA A 94 -13.95 8.44 1.63
C ALA A 94 -13.07 9.22 2.64
N ASP A 95 -13.49 10.40 3.04
CA ASP A 95 -12.81 11.20 4.07
C ASP A 95 -12.89 10.51 5.44
N LEU A 96 -14.03 9.90 5.77
CA LEU A 96 -14.21 9.14 7.01
C LEU A 96 -13.33 7.88 7.00
N LEU A 97 -13.28 7.17 5.87
CA LEU A 97 -12.44 5.99 5.71
C LEU A 97 -10.95 6.34 5.82
N ALA A 98 -10.52 7.45 5.20
CA ALA A 98 -9.14 7.90 5.32
C ALA A 98 -8.76 8.16 6.79
N ARG A 99 -9.62 8.87 7.55
CA ARG A 99 -9.42 9.06 8.99
C ARG A 99 -9.44 7.76 9.78
N SER A 100 -10.30 6.80 9.39
CA SER A 100 -10.33 5.48 10.02
C SER A 100 -9.06 4.68 9.70
N THR A 101 -8.47 4.90 8.53
CA THR A 101 -7.19 4.29 8.14
C THR A 101 -6.05 4.79 9.02
N GLU A 102 -6.09 6.05 9.49
CA GLU A 102 -5.14 6.56 10.50
C GLU A 102 -5.17 5.70 11.78
N GLY A 103 -6.34 5.17 12.14
CA GLY A 103 -6.49 4.25 13.25
C GLY A 103 -5.70 2.94 13.11
N LEU A 104 -5.38 2.51 11.89
CA LEU A 104 -4.53 1.35 11.63
C LEU A 104 -3.07 1.58 12.06
N PHE A 105 -2.67 2.83 12.21
CA PHE A 105 -1.33 3.22 12.66
C PHE A 105 -1.28 3.49 14.17
N ILE A 106 -2.33 3.11 14.94
CA ILE A 106 -2.29 3.15 16.40
C ILE A 106 -1.15 2.24 16.89
N GLY A 107 -0.24 2.81 17.66
CA GLY A 107 0.96 2.10 18.13
C GLY A 107 2.21 2.30 17.27
N PHE A 108 2.09 2.92 16.10
CA PHE A 108 3.23 3.37 15.35
C PHE A 108 3.87 4.57 16.06
N ALA A 109 5.19 4.68 15.96
CA ALA A 109 5.86 5.92 16.26
C ALA A 109 5.49 6.97 15.19
N HIS A 110 5.49 8.23 15.55
CA HIS A 110 5.27 9.35 14.64
C HIS A 110 6.48 10.26 14.68
N ILE A 111 6.80 10.89 13.55
CA ILE A 111 7.83 11.92 13.50
C ILE A 111 7.29 13.14 14.25
N PRO A 112 8.00 13.64 15.26
CA PRO A 112 7.59 14.87 15.93
C PRO A 112 7.61 16.04 14.94
N HIS A 113 6.53 16.77 14.81
CA HIS A 113 6.45 17.99 14.03
C HIS A 113 6.13 19.16 14.95
N SER A 114 6.92 20.22 14.87
CA SER A 114 6.60 21.50 15.47
C SER A 114 6.29 22.51 14.37
N ARG A 115 5.28 23.38 14.59
CA ARG A 115 4.96 24.46 13.65
C ARG A 115 6.11 25.46 13.48
N THR A 116 7.11 25.40 14.33
CA THR A 116 8.27 26.29 14.34
C THR A 116 9.54 25.64 13.81
N ASP A 117 9.47 24.35 13.40
CA ASP A 117 10.62 23.65 12.88
C ASP A 117 11.05 24.24 11.52
N THR A 118 12.34 24.42 11.38
CA THR A 118 12.95 24.74 10.08
C THR A 118 13.03 23.49 9.22
N PRO A 119 13.13 23.60 7.89
CA PRO A 119 13.31 22.43 7.01
C PRO A 119 14.50 21.53 7.41
N ALA A 120 15.57 22.12 7.95
CA ALA A 120 16.71 21.35 8.45
C ALA A 120 16.36 20.54 9.71
N GLN A 121 15.59 21.13 10.63
CA GLN A 121 15.11 20.43 11.84
C GLN A 121 14.11 19.34 11.51
N GLU A 122 13.22 19.57 10.55
CA GLU A 122 12.29 18.53 10.06
C GLU A 122 13.06 17.33 9.48
N LEU A 123 14.10 17.58 8.70
CA LEU A 123 14.96 16.52 8.15
C LEU A 123 15.68 15.75 9.25
N GLU A 124 16.28 16.46 10.21
CA GLU A 124 16.98 15.85 11.36
C GLU A 124 16.02 15.01 12.21
N ASN A 125 14.80 15.51 12.51
CA ASN A 125 13.78 14.79 13.24
C ASN A 125 13.34 13.52 12.48
N ARG A 126 13.20 13.61 11.15
CA ARG A 126 12.88 12.47 10.29
C ARG A 126 13.98 11.41 10.33
N GLU A 127 15.22 11.77 10.14
CA GLU A 127 16.37 10.85 10.19
C GLU A 127 16.50 10.17 11.55
N LYS A 128 16.37 10.94 12.63
CA LYS A 128 16.41 10.41 13.99
C LYS A 128 15.31 9.39 14.24
N ALA A 129 14.06 9.70 13.87
CA ALA A 129 12.93 8.79 14.05
C ALA A 129 13.08 7.50 13.23
N ILE A 130 13.59 7.59 12.00
CA ILE A 130 13.87 6.42 11.15
C ILE A 130 14.95 5.55 11.80
N ASN A 131 16.05 6.12 12.26
CA ASN A 131 17.14 5.38 12.90
C ASN A 131 16.67 4.71 14.21
N GLU A 132 15.85 5.39 15.01
CA GLU A 132 15.24 4.83 16.21
C GLU A 132 14.30 3.67 15.88
N SER A 133 13.48 3.82 14.84
CA SER A 133 12.58 2.76 14.35
C SER A 133 13.37 1.51 13.92
N LEU A 134 14.45 1.68 13.15
CA LEU A 134 15.32 0.59 12.72
C LEU A 134 16.00 -0.10 13.91
N ALA A 135 16.47 0.68 14.89
CA ALA A 135 17.16 0.14 16.06
C ALA A 135 16.23 -0.63 17.01
N THR A 136 14.97 -0.20 17.13
CA THR A 136 14.02 -0.75 18.09
C THR A 136 13.05 -1.76 17.48
N GLY A 137 12.95 -1.81 16.15
CA GLY A 137 11.93 -2.60 15.44
C GLY A 137 10.50 -2.07 15.65
N ARG A 138 10.35 -0.83 16.17
CA ARG A 138 9.03 -0.20 16.32
C ARG A 138 8.56 0.41 15.01
N PRO A 139 7.35 0.07 14.52
CA PRO A 139 6.83 0.66 13.30
C PRO A 139 6.74 2.18 13.40
N LEU A 140 7.04 2.87 12.29
CA LEU A 140 7.03 4.33 12.19
C LEU A 140 6.09 4.79 11.08
N LEU A 141 5.14 5.66 11.37
CA LEU A 141 4.43 6.44 10.37
C LEU A 141 5.31 7.65 10.01
N VAL A 142 5.86 7.61 8.79
CA VAL A 142 6.81 8.62 8.31
C VAL A 142 6.08 9.86 7.80
N ASP A 143 4.95 9.62 7.10
CA ASP A 143 4.24 10.71 6.41
C ASP A 143 2.77 10.33 6.17
N SER A 144 1.90 11.35 6.20
CA SER A 144 0.52 11.25 5.74
C SER A 144 0.15 12.48 4.93
N VAL A 145 -0.20 12.30 3.66
CA VAL A 145 -0.44 13.40 2.71
C VAL A 145 -1.76 13.17 1.97
N ARG A 146 -2.55 14.23 1.85
CA ARG A 146 -3.70 14.28 0.94
C ARG A 146 -3.25 14.86 -0.39
N THR A 147 -3.51 14.12 -1.47
CA THR A 147 -3.36 14.59 -2.85
C THR A 147 -4.72 14.85 -3.47
N SER A 148 -4.76 15.24 -4.74
CA SER A 148 -6.02 15.38 -5.51
C SER A 148 -6.68 14.02 -5.80
N SER A 149 -5.96 12.93 -5.70
CA SER A 149 -6.40 11.58 -6.11
C SER A 149 -6.52 10.60 -4.96
N ALA A 150 -5.84 10.83 -3.83
CA ALA A 150 -5.76 9.87 -2.74
C ALA A 150 -5.33 10.48 -1.40
N TYR A 151 -5.51 9.69 -0.33
CA TYR A 151 -4.80 9.86 0.93
C TYR A 151 -3.64 8.86 0.97
N LEU A 152 -2.41 9.34 1.14
CA LEU A 152 -1.21 8.52 1.20
C LEU A 152 -0.69 8.43 2.64
N TYR A 153 -0.33 7.23 3.05
CA TYR A 153 0.31 6.93 4.34
C TYR A 153 1.61 6.19 4.06
N THR A 154 2.74 6.82 4.38
CA THR A 154 4.06 6.20 4.20
C THR A 154 4.62 5.79 5.55
N SER A 155 5.04 4.55 5.67
CA SER A 155 5.48 3.94 6.92
C SER A 155 6.71 3.06 6.73
N LEU A 156 7.42 2.84 7.84
CA LEU A 156 8.47 1.84 7.98
C LEU A 156 7.95 0.73 8.90
N ILE A 157 7.95 -0.50 8.42
CA ILE A 157 7.43 -1.66 9.14
C ILE A 157 8.56 -2.67 9.32
N HIS A 158 8.54 -3.36 10.45
CA HIS A 158 9.54 -4.37 10.78
C HIS A 158 8.86 -5.71 11.03
N TYR A 159 9.37 -6.73 10.37
CA TYR A 159 8.95 -8.12 10.56
C TYR A 159 10.04 -8.88 11.31
N ASN A 160 9.65 -9.59 12.35
CA ASN A 160 10.54 -10.50 13.05
C ASN A 160 10.39 -11.88 12.39
N MET A 161 11.42 -12.32 11.72
CA MET A 161 11.49 -13.64 11.12
C MET A 161 12.45 -14.50 11.96
N ALA A 162 12.04 -15.74 12.23
CA ALA A 162 12.92 -16.72 12.84
C ALA A 162 13.48 -17.60 11.73
N GLU A 163 14.77 -17.48 11.45
CA GLU A 163 15.47 -18.33 10.51
C GLU A 163 16.60 -19.04 11.24
N HIS A 164 16.61 -20.38 11.17
CA HIS A 164 17.60 -21.24 11.85
C HIS A 164 17.80 -20.96 13.35
N GLY A 165 16.74 -20.44 14.03
CA GLY A 165 16.80 -20.11 15.46
C GLY A 165 17.33 -18.71 15.77
N GLU A 166 17.75 -17.97 14.78
CA GLU A 166 18.11 -16.55 14.89
C GLU A 166 16.93 -15.64 14.55
N LYS A 167 16.81 -14.52 15.27
CA LYS A 167 15.82 -13.50 14.99
C LYS A 167 16.38 -12.54 13.96
N ILE A 168 15.83 -12.59 12.75
CA ILE A 168 16.16 -11.66 11.68
C ILE A 168 15.06 -10.58 11.59
N TRP A 169 15.46 -9.32 11.64
CA TRP A 169 14.56 -8.20 11.39
C TRP A 169 14.57 -7.85 9.91
N LEU A 170 13.41 -8.00 9.28
CA LEU A 170 13.21 -7.53 7.92
C LEU A 170 12.47 -6.19 7.97
N SER A 171 13.11 -5.15 7.50
CA SER A 171 12.52 -3.81 7.43
C SER A 171 11.98 -3.53 6.03
N THR A 172 10.80 -2.94 5.96
CA THR A 172 10.10 -2.66 4.70
C THR A 172 9.55 -1.25 4.72
N ALA A 173 9.90 -0.44 3.73
CA ALA A 173 9.21 0.79 3.44
C ALA A 173 7.87 0.46 2.76
N MET A 174 6.79 1.08 3.21
CA MET A 174 5.44 0.87 2.68
C MET A 174 4.73 2.20 2.50
N SER A 175 4.06 2.38 1.37
CA SER A 175 3.09 3.45 1.19
C SER A 175 1.76 2.88 0.76
N THR A 176 0.68 3.30 1.43
CA THR A 176 -0.69 2.93 1.07
C THR A 176 -1.45 4.18 0.65
N ALA A 177 -1.95 4.19 -0.59
CA ALA A 177 -2.88 5.19 -1.06
C ALA A 177 -4.32 4.67 -0.93
N VAL A 178 -5.16 5.44 -0.24
CA VAL A 178 -6.61 5.23 -0.19
C VAL A 178 -7.22 6.05 -1.32
N VAL A 179 -7.71 5.37 -2.36
CA VAL A 179 -8.14 5.97 -3.62
C VAL A 179 -9.65 5.83 -3.78
N PRO A 180 -10.43 6.89 -3.55
CA PRO A 180 -11.85 6.88 -3.91
C PRO A 180 -11.99 6.98 -5.43
N VAL A 181 -12.64 6.00 -6.05
CA VAL A 181 -12.87 5.97 -7.50
C VAL A 181 -14.25 5.42 -7.80
N LYS A 182 -15.06 6.20 -8.56
CA LYS A 182 -16.49 5.92 -8.75
C LYS A 182 -17.16 5.65 -7.40
N ASP A 183 -17.82 4.51 -7.27
CA ASP A 183 -18.58 4.11 -6.09
C ASP A 183 -17.79 3.19 -5.15
N THR A 184 -16.47 3.11 -5.31
CA THR A 184 -15.63 2.20 -4.50
C THR A 184 -14.38 2.90 -3.94
N VAL A 185 -13.74 2.25 -2.98
CA VAL A 185 -12.42 2.62 -2.46
C VAL A 185 -11.42 1.53 -2.76
N LEU A 186 -10.33 1.93 -3.34
CA LEU A 186 -9.18 1.08 -3.57
C LEU A 186 -8.05 1.41 -2.59
N PHE A 187 -7.33 0.38 -2.18
CA PHE A 187 -6.07 0.50 -1.47
C PHE A 187 -4.94 0.13 -2.44
N VAL A 188 -4.10 1.11 -2.76
CA VAL A 188 -2.87 0.89 -3.53
C VAL A 188 -1.72 0.83 -2.54
N THR A 189 -1.24 -0.37 -2.26
CA THR A 189 -0.13 -0.59 -1.33
C THR A 189 1.14 -0.90 -2.10
N VAL A 190 2.14 -0.07 -1.89
CA VAL A 190 3.48 -0.20 -2.48
C VAL A 190 4.46 -0.55 -1.37
N THR A 191 5.26 -1.59 -1.58
CA THR A 191 6.27 -2.02 -0.62
C THR A 191 7.65 -2.08 -1.26
N SER A 192 8.66 -1.81 -0.45
CA SER A 192 10.08 -1.96 -0.80
C SER A 192 10.84 -2.49 0.41
N MET A 193 11.37 -3.71 0.30
CA MET A 193 12.22 -4.29 1.34
C MET A 193 13.52 -3.49 1.43
N LEU A 194 13.93 -3.19 2.64
CA LEU A 194 15.20 -2.53 2.91
C LEU A 194 16.30 -3.60 2.95
N GLY A 195 17.32 -3.39 2.10
CA GLY A 195 18.58 -4.13 2.20
C GLY A 195 19.59 -3.36 3.05
N ALA A 196 20.83 -3.33 2.58
CA ALA A 196 21.92 -2.54 3.20
C ALA A 196 21.86 -1.03 2.86
N GLU A 197 20.93 -0.62 2.01
CA GLU A 197 20.78 0.76 1.55
C GLU A 197 20.11 1.64 2.60
N ALA A 198 20.34 2.95 2.51
CA ALA A 198 19.67 3.93 3.37
C ALA A 198 18.14 3.90 3.14
N PRO A 199 17.30 4.02 4.19
CA PRO A 199 15.83 3.93 4.08
C PRO A 199 15.19 5.04 3.24
N GLY A 200 15.79 6.23 3.21
CA GLY A 200 15.25 7.42 2.54
C GLY A 200 14.81 7.16 1.10
N PRO A 201 15.69 6.69 0.21
CA PRO A 201 15.33 6.39 -1.18
C PRO A 201 14.19 5.37 -1.33
N HIS A 202 14.09 4.38 -0.42
CA HIS A 202 13.00 3.42 -0.43
C HIS A 202 11.67 4.07 -0.04
N LEU A 203 11.67 4.91 1.00
CA LEU A 203 10.48 5.64 1.45
C LEU A 203 9.96 6.61 0.39
N ASP A 204 10.86 7.34 -0.27
CA ASP A 204 10.51 8.25 -1.35
C ASP A 204 9.96 7.47 -2.56
N TRP A 205 10.61 6.38 -2.95
CA TRP A 205 10.15 5.52 -4.04
C TRP A 205 8.74 4.94 -3.79
N VAL A 206 8.45 4.39 -2.60
CA VAL A 206 7.11 3.84 -2.33
C VAL A 206 6.03 4.92 -2.34
N LYS A 207 6.33 6.13 -1.84
CA LYS A 207 5.42 7.26 -1.82
C LYS A 207 5.10 7.75 -3.23
N GLU A 208 6.11 8.00 -4.05
CA GLU A 208 5.97 8.46 -5.43
C GLU A 208 5.24 7.43 -6.30
N THR A 209 5.59 6.15 -6.14
CA THR A 209 4.94 5.05 -6.85
C THR A 209 3.47 4.95 -6.48
N ALA A 210 3.12 4.97 -5.19
CA ALA A 210 1.72 4.89 -4.73
C ALA A 210 0.90 6.08 -5.26
N SER A 211 1.48 7.29 -5.25
CA SER A 211 0.84 8.49 -5.81
C SER A 211 0.61 8.35 -7.31
N SER A 212 1.60 7.87 -8.05
CA SER A 212 1.52 7.68 -9.51
C SER A 212 0.42 6.69 -9.90
N PHE A 213 0.36 5.54 -9.22
CA PHE A 213 -0.72 4.56 -9.44
C PHE A 213 -2.09 5.14 -9.11
N ALA A 214 -2.23 5.85 -7.99
CA ALA A 214 -3.48 6.50 -7.60
C ALA A 214 -3.96 7.50 -8.68
N ASP A 215 -3.06 8.33 -9.19
CA ASP A 215 -3.35 9.29 -10.24
C ASP A 215 -3.79 8.61 -11.54
N MET A 216 -3.12 7.54 -11.94
CA MET A 216 -3.48 6.80 -13.16
C MET A 216 -4.84 6.12 -13.03
N ILE A 217 -5.13 5.50 -11.88
CA ILE A 217 -6.43 4.89 -11.61
C ILE A 217 -7.54 5.94 -11.69
N VAL A 218 -7.38 7.08 -11.01
CA VAL A 218 -8.38 8.14 -11.02
C VAL A 218 -8.58 8.70 -12.43
N ARG A 219 -7.51 8.97 -13.18
CA ARG A 219 -7.60 9.48 -14.56
C ARG A 219 -8.25 8.48 -15.50
N GLY A 220 -7.89 7.19 -15.42
CA GLY A 220 -8.43 6.14 -16.29
C GLY A 220 -9.92 5.84 -16.06
N ASN A 221 -10.44 6.23 -14.88
CA ASN A 221 -11.82 5.99 -14.47
C ASN A 221 -12.69 7.24 -14.37
N ARG A 222 -12.17 8.42 -14.70
CA ARG A 222 -13.00 9.62 -14.83
C ARG A 222 -14.00 9.38 -15.96
N GLU A 223 -15.27 9.65 -15.68
CA GLU A 223 -16.30 9.67 -16.72
C GLU A 223 -15.92 10.74 -17.76
N GLU A 224 -15.82 10.33 -19.02
CA GLU A 224 -15.79 11.30 -20.11
C GLU A 224 -17.10 12.06 -20.06
N LYS A 225 -17.07 13.33 -19.66
CA LYS A 225 -18.23 14.20 -19.79
C LYS A 225 -18.59 14.19 -21.27
N LYS A 226 -19.63 13.42 -21.62
CA LYS A 226 -20.24 13.51 -22.96
C LYS A 226 -20.59 14.98 -23.20
N LYS A 227 -19.85 15.61 -24.11
CA LYS A 227 -20.19 16.92 -24.65
C LYS A 227 -21.46 16.83 -25.48
#